data_28093660ed1f6c8f6090a204795396f0
#
_entry.id   28093660ed1f6c8f6090a204795396f0
#
_cell.length_a   1.000
_cell.length_b   1.000
_cell.length_c   1.000
_cell.angle_alpha   90.00
_cell.angle_beta   90.00
_cell.angle_gamma   90.00
#
_symmetry.space_group_name_H-M   'P 1'
#
loop_
_entity.id
_entity.type
_entity.pdbx_description
1 polymer ?
#
loop_
_entity_poly.entity_id
_entity_poly.type
_entity_poly.pdbx_seq_one_letter_code
_entity_poly.pdbx_strand_id
1 'polypeptide(L)'
;MPVVMDADRIGRTLTRIAHEIVERNKGVEHIALVGVRTRGVHIARRLARTLKEITGDEVPTGALDITLYRDDLMRQVVGPQPLVRRTEIPFSIDNRKILLVDDVLYTGRTVRAALDALIDFGRPSAIQLVVLVDRGHRELPIKADYVGKNLPTAPEQSVQVRLQESDQNDEVVLEEGGAA
;
A
#
# COMPACT_ATOMS: atom_id res chain seq x y z
N MET A 1 -22.81 5.62 -5.13
CA MET A 1 -21.33 5.72 -5.22
C MET A 1 -20.84 4.87 -6.37
N PRO A 2 -20.24 5.47 -7.39
CA PRO A 2 -19.79 4.67 -8.53
C PRO A 2 -18.67 3.71 -8.14
N VAL A 3 -18.82 2.47 -8.59
CA VAL A 3 -17.79 1.45 -8.47
C VAL A 3 -16.83 1.61 -9.65
N VAL A 4 -15.58 1.93 -9.37
CA VAL A 4 -14.56 2.13 -10.41
C VAL A 4 -13.73 0.88 -10.67
N MET A 5 -13.69 -0.05 -9.72
CA MET A 5 -13.11 -1.39 -9.89
C MET A 5 -13.97 -2.40 -9.14
N ASP A 6 -14.39 -3.45 -9.80
CA ASP A 6 -15.05 -4.59 -9.17
C ASP A 6 -14.02 -5.65 -8.74
N ALA A 7 -14.48 -6.74 -8.14
CA ALA A 7 -13.61 -7.81 -7.65
C ALA A 7 -12.75 -8.43 -8.76
N ASP A 8 -13.33 -8.70 -9.93
CA ASP A 8 -12.60 -9.27 -11.05
C ASP A 8 -11.49 -8.33 -11.53
N ARG A 9 -11.78 -7.04 -11.60
CA ARG A 9 -10.82 -6.03 -12.05
C ARG A 9 -9.68 -5.88 -11.04
N ILE A 10 -9.97 -5.89 -9.76
CA ILE A 10 -8.94 -5.87 -8.72
C ILE A 10 -8.03 -7.09 -8.88
N GLY A 11 -8.60 -8.28 -9.03
CA GLY A 11 -7.82 -9.51 -9.21
C GLY A 11 -6.89 -9.46 -10.43
N ARG A 12 -7.42 -9.05 -11.58
CA ARG A 12 -6.62 -8.92 -12.81
C ARG A 12 -5.54 -7.85 -12.66
N THR A 13 -5.86 -6.75 -12.01
CA THR A 13 -4.92 -5.66 -11.76
C THR A 13 -3.75 -6.11 -10.90
N LEU A 14 -4.02 -6.84 -9.82
CA LEU A 14 -2.97 -7.36 -8.95
C LEU A 14 -2.11 -8.41 -9.66
N THR A 15 -2.70 -9.23 -10.52
CA THR A 15 -1.95 -10.19 -11.34
C THR A 15 -1.01 -9.44 -12.30
N ARG A 16 -1.49 -8.38 -12.94
CA ARG A 16 -0.66 -7.55 -13.81
C ARG A 16 0.49 -6.90 -13.04
N ILE A 17 0.22 -6.33 -11.87
CA ILE A 17 1.25 -5.74 -11.02
C ILE A 17 2.30 -6.77 -10.62
N ALA A 18 1.88 -7.99 -10.27
CA ALA A 18 2.81 -9.07 -9.92
C ALA A 18 3.74 -9.38 -11.10
N HIS A 19 3.24 -9.47 -12.32
CA HIS A 19 4.08 -9.65 -13.51
C HIS A 19 5.03 -8.49 -13.74
N GLU A 20 4.58 -7.25 -13.53
CA GLU A 20 5.43 -6.06 -13.65
C GLU A 20 6.58 -6.10 -12.62
N ILE A 21 6.29 -6.53 -11.40
CA ILE A 21 7.30 -6.69 -10.34
C ILE A 21 8.37 -7.68 -10.76
N VAL A 22 7.98 -8.85 -11.26
CA VAL A 22 8.90 -9.89 -11.70
C VAL A 22 9.76 -9.39 -12.85
N GLU A 23 9.16 -8.72 -13.82
CA GLU A 23 9.88 -8.22 -15.00
C GLU A 23 10.88 -7.14 -14.62
N ARG A 24 10.46 -6.15 -13.85
CA ARG A 24 11.32 -5.02 -13.45
C ARG A 24 12.49 -5.47 -12.59
N ASN A 25 12.28 -6.42 -11.69
CA ASN A 25 13.29 -6.87 -10.73
C ASN A 25 14.04 -8.13 -11.21
N LYS A 26 13.70 -8.64 -12.37
CA LYS A 26 14.29 -9.87 -12.94
C LYS A 26 14.14 -11.06 -11.99
N GLY A 27 12.94 -11.24 -11.49
CA GLY A 27 12.61 -12.26 -10.50
C GLY A 27 12.24 -11.63 -9.15
N VAL A 28 12.18 -12.46 -8.13
CA VAL A 28 11.80 -12.03 -6.78
C VAL A 28 12.90 -12.24 -5.73
N GLU A 29 14.10 -12.57 -6.18
CA GLU A 29 15.25 -12.72 -5.30
C GLU A 29 15.55 -11.38 -4.61
N HIS A 30 15.78 -11.40 -3.31
CA HIS A 30 16.03 -10.22 -2.46
C HIS A 30 14.87 -9.23 -2.33
N ILE A 31 13.69 -9.60 -2.81
CA ILE A 31 12.47 -8.80 -2.64
C ILE A 31 11.74 -9.20 -1.36
N ALA A 32 11.17 -8.22 -0.66
CA ALA A 32 10.17 -8.45 0.38
C ALA A 32 9.07 -7.41 0.23
N LEU A 33 7.86 -7.78 0.61
CA LEU A 33 6.70 -6.91 0.58
C LEU A 33 6.40 -6.41 1.99
N VAL A 34 6.15 -5.12 2.14
CA VAL A 34 5.71 -4.55 3.40
C VAL A 34 4.44 -3.74 3.13
N GLY A 35 3.33 -4.22 3.67
CA GLY A 35 2.05 -3.54 3.51
C GLY A 35 1.79 -2.55 4.63
N VAL A 36 1.23 -1.41 4.30
CA VAL A 36 0.79 -0.42 5.28
C VAL A 36 -0.56 -0.86 5.84
N ARG A 37 -0.67 -0.94 7.18
CA ARG A 37 -1.92 -1.34 7.83
C ARG A 37 -3.02 -0.32 7.51
N THR A 38 -4.17 -0.74 7.12
CA THR A 38 -4.72 -2.13 7.15
C THR A 38 -4.76 -2.74 5.76
N ARG A 39 -5.27 -2.02 4.78
CA ARG A 39 -5.55 -2.56 3.44
C ARG A 39 -4.31 -2.85 2.62
N GLY A 40 -3.25 -2.07 2.81
CA GLY A 40 -1.97 -2.35 2.18
C GLY A 40 -1.42 -3.72 2.54
N VAL A 41 -1.67 -4.20 3.75
CA VAL A 41 -1.26 -5.53 4.20
C VAL A 41 -2.00 -6.62 3.42
N HIS A 42 -3.30 -6.46 3.23
CA HIS A 42 -4.10 -7.43 2.47
C HIS A 42 -3.64 -7.50 1.01
N ILE A 43 -3.39 -6.33 0.41
CA ILE A 43 -2.88 -6.25 -0.97
C ILE A 43 -1.50 -6.91 -1.07
N ALA A 44 -0.60 -6.63 -0.12
CA ALA A 44 0.74 -7.23 -0.08
C ALA A 44 0.66 -8.76 0.00
N ARG A 45 -0.21 -9.29 0.84
CA ARG A 45 -0.41 -10.74 0.96
C ARG A 45 -0.95 -11.36 -0.33
N ARG A 46 -1.89 -10.68 -1.00
CA ARG A 46 -2.42 -11.14 -2.29
C ARG A 46 -1.32 -11.13 -3.35
N LEU A 47 -0.51 -10.08 -3.40
CA LEU A 47 0.62 -10.00 -4.33
C LEU A 47 1.65 -11.10 -4.06
N ALA A 48 1.98 -11.36 -2.79
CA ALA A 48 2.92 -12.43 -2.43
C ALA A 48 2.42 -13.80 -2.92
N ARG A 49 1.13 -14.06 -2.77
CA ARG A 49 0.51 -15.30 -3.25
C ARG A 49 0.61 -15.42 -4.77
N THR A 50 0.30 -14.34 -5.48
CA THR A 50 0.38 -14.33 -6.94
C THR A 50 1.83 -14.46 -7.43
N LEU A 51 2.77 -13.80 -6.77
CA LEU A 51 4.20 -13.90 -7.08
C LEU A 51 4.69 -15.33 -6.92
N LYS A 52 4.25 -16.03 -5.87
CA LYS A 52 4.57 -17.45 -5.67
C LYS A 52 4.00 -18.32 -6.78
N GLU A 53 2.77 -18.06 -7.22
CA GLU A 53 2.16 -18.77 -8.34
C GLU A 53 2.95 -18.57 -9.64
N ILE A 54 3.47 -17.38 -9.87
CA ILE A 54 4.21 -17.03 -11.09
C ILE A 54 5.63 -17.62 -11.05
N THR A 55 6.34 -17.48 -9.91
CA THR A 55 7.77 -17.77 -9.81
C THR A 55 8.08 -19.10 -9.11
N GLY A 56 7.15 -19.62 -8.32
CA GLY A 56 7.37 -20.76 -7.43
C GLY A 56 8.09 -20.42 -6.12
N ASP A 57 8.50 -19.17 -5.93
CA ASP A 57 9.28 -18.73 -4.79
C ASP A 57 8.42 -17.97 -3.77
N GLU A 58 8.67 -18.22 -2.48
CA GLU A 58 8.07 -17.46 -1.40
C GLU A 58 8.69 -16.06 -1.33
N VAL A 59 7.84 -15.04 -1.15
CA VAL A 59 8.28 -13.67 -0.93
C VAL A 59 7.92 -13.26 0.50
N PRO A 60 8.90 -12.89 1.32
CA PRO A 60 8.62 -12.46 2.69
C PRO A 60 7.67 -11.25 2.71
N THR A 61 6.72 -11.26 3.63
CA THR A 61 5.70 -10.21 3.72
C THR A 61 5.57 -9.73 5.16
N GLY A 62 5.61 -8.43 5.35
CA GLY A 62 5.46 -7.78 6.64
C GLY A 62 4.32 -6.78 6.65
N ALA A 63 3.97 -6.33 7.84
CA ALA A 63 2.94 -5.32 8.09
C ALA A 63 3.55 -4.15 8.85
N LEU A 64 3.29 -2.94 8.38
CA LEU A 64 3.83 -1.71 8.93
C LEU A 64 2.69 -0.85 9.49
N ASP A 65 2.80 -0.48 10.76
CA ASP A 65 1.89 0.47 11.38
C ASP A 65 2.55 1.85 11.41
N ILE A 66 1.92 2.82 10.76
CA ILE A 66 2.43 4.17 10.67
C ILE A 66 1.77 5.14 11.65
N THR A 67 0.95 4.66 12.55
CA THR A 67 0.15 5.50 13.46
C THR A 67 1.00 6.55 14.20
N LEU A 68 2.18 6.15 14.69
CA LEU A 68 3.10 7.02 15.40
C LEU A 68 3.87 8.00 14.51
N TYR A 69 3.81 7.83 13.20
CA TYR A 69 4.59 8.63 12.23
C TYR A 69 3.72 9.61 11.43
N ARG A 70 2.41 9.60 11.66
CA ARG A 70 1.48 10.47 10.92
C ARG A 70 1.48 11.87 11.53
N ASP A 71 1.69 12.87 10.69
CA ASP A 71 1.72 14.29 11.09
C ASP A 71 0.41 14.74 11.75
N ASP A 72 -0.72 14.27 11.24
CA ASP A 72 -2.05 14.64 11.74
C ASP A 72 -2.31 14.10 13.16
N LEU A 73 -1.73 12.98 13.52
CA LEU A 73 -1.89 12.40 14.87
C LEU A 73 -0.95 13.05 15.89
N MET A 74 0.23 13.48 15.48
CA MET A 74 1.20 14.11 16.38
C MET A 74 0.73 15.50 16.84
N ARG A 75 -0.18 16.14 16.11
CA ARG A 75 -0.72 17.45 16.46
C ARG A 75 -1.97 17.38 17.32
N GLN A 76 -2.57 16.22 17.47
CA GLN A 76 -3.87 16.04 18.12
C GLN A 76 -3.81 15.14 19.36
N VAL A 77 -2.66 15.04 19.98
CA VAL A 77 -2.55 14.19 21.18
C VAL A 77 -3.20 14.90 22.37
N VAL A 78 -4.53 14.90 22.37
CA VAL A 78 -5.33 15.32 23.52
C VAL A 78 -6.26 14.15 23.83
N GLY A 79 -5.94 13.40 24.87
CA GLY A 79 -6.76 12.28 25.32
C GLY A 79 -6.07 10.93 25.23
N PRO A 80 -6.82 9.82 25.37
CA PRO A 80 -6.23 8.49 25.35
C PRO A 80 -5.52 8.24 24.00
N GLN A 81 -4.34 7.65 24.06
CA GLN A 81 -3.55 7.29 22.90
C GLN A 81 -4.37 6.41 21.96
N PRO A 82 -4.36 6.70 20.63
CA PRO A 82 -5.02 5.80 19.69
C PRO A 82 -4.40 4.40 19.80
N LEU A 83 -5.23 3.39 19.57
CA LEU A 83 -4.77 2.01 19.58
C LEU A 83 -3.71 1.83 18.49
N VAL A 84 -2.46 1.62 18.89
CA VAL A 84 -1.35 1.37 17.98
C VAL A 84 -1.38 -0.10 17.59
N ARG A 85 -1.70 -0.39 16.35
CA ARG A 85 -1.58 -1.74 15.80
C ARG A 85 -0.10 -2.04 15.61
N ARG A 86 0.28 -3.27 15.91
CA ARG A 86 1.67 -3.66 15.92
C ARG A 86 2.25 -3.76 14.51
N THR A 87 3.45 -3.19 14.32
CA THR A 87 4.28 -3.47 13.16
C THR A 87 4.86 -4.89 13.30
N GLU A 88 4.73 -5.68 12.24
CA GLU A 88 5.22 -7.06 12.21
C GLU A 88 6.03 -7.29 10.94
N ILE A 89 7.36 -7.18 11.07
CA ILE A 89 8.30 -7.46 9.99
C ILE A 89 9.24 -8.58 10.48
N PRO A 90 8.85 -9.86 10.30
CA PRO A 90 9.59 -10.99 10.89
C PRO A 90 10.82 -11.40 10.07
N PHE A 91 11.48 -10.47 9.42
CA PHE A 91 12.70 -10.68 8.64
C PHE A 91 13.55 -9.41 8.66
N SER A 92 14.84 -9.55 8.33
CA SER A 92 15.70 -8.37 8.17
C SER A 92 15.40 -7.71 6.83
N ILE A 93 15.23 -6.38 6.86
CA ILE A 93 15.07 -5.60 5.62
C ILE A 93 16.41 -5.16 5.03
N ASP A 94 17.52 -5.40 5.75
CA ASP A 94 18.85 -4.98 5.30
C ASP A 94 19.20 -5.61 3.95
N ASN A 95 19.65 -4.77 3.03
CA ASN A 95 20.10 -5.16 1.69
C ASN A 95 19.01 -5.79 0.82
N ARG A 96 17.75 -5.70 1.23
CA ARG A 96 16.61 -6.14 0.41
C ARG A 96 16.01 -4.99 -0.37
N LYS A 97 15.38 -5.31 -1.49
CA LYS A 97 14.45 -4.39 -2.15
C LYS A 97 13.11 -4.54 -1.47
N ILE A 98 12.65 -3.51 -0.81
CA ILE A 98 11.37 -3.51 -0.13
C ILE A 98 10.32 -2.91 -1.05
N LEU A 99 9.28 -3.67 -1.34
CA LEU A 99 8.11 -3.16 -2.03
C LEU A 99 7.10 -2.73 -0.97
N LEU A 100 6.97 -1.43 -0.81
CA LEU A 100 6.01 -0.83 0.12
C LEU A 100 4.66 -0.78 -0.57
N VAL A 101 3.65 -1.36 0.05
CA VAL A 101 2.33 -1.56 -0.57
C VAL A 101 1.27 -0.79 0.20
N ASP A 102 0.50 0.02 -0.53
CA ASP A 102 -0.64 0.73 0.03
C ASP A 102 -1.84 0.64 -0.92
N ASP A 103 -3.01 1.00 -0.44
CA ASP A 103 -4.25 0.96 -1.24
C ASP A 103 -4.39 2.21 -2.13
N VAL A 104 -4.32 3.40 -1.57
CA VAL A 104 -4.54 4.66 -2.29
C VAL A 104 -3.38 5.63 -2.07
N LEU A 105 -2.85 6.15 -3.16
CA LEU A 105 -1.86 7.22 -3.14
C LEU A 105 -2.56 8.55 -3.39
N TYR A 106 -2.43 9.46 -2.46
CA TYR A 106 -3.05 10.78 -2.49
C TYR A 106 -1.98 11.87 -2.39
N THR A 107 -1.82 12.49 -1.23
CA THR A 107 -0.85 13.58 -1.04
C THR A 107 0.60 13.12 -1.00
N GLY A 108 0.85 11.88 -0.65
CA GLY A 108 2.17 11.31 -0.38
C GLY A 108 2.55 11.31 1.09
N ARG A 109 1.74 11.90 1.97
CA ARG A 109 2.06 12.00 3.40
C ARG A 109 2.05 10.65 4.10
N THR A 110 1.15 9.75 3.73
CA THR A 110 1.12 8.38 4.25
C THR A 110 2.39 7.63 3.86
N VAL A 111 2.81 7.76 2.61
CA VAL A 111 4.05 7.12 2.12
C VAL A 111 5.26 7.68 2.84
N ARG A 112 5.34 8.98 3.05
CA ARG A 112 6.43 9.60 3.81
C ARG A 112 6.51 9.02 5.23
N ALA A 113 5.37 8.94 5.91
CA ALA A 113 5.31 8.33 7.25
C ALA A 113 5.77 6.87 7.23
N ALA A 114 5.37 6.12 6.20
CA ALA A 114 5.77 4.73 6.04
C ALA A 114 7.28 4.59 5.78
N LEU A 115 7.87 5.49 4.99
CA LEU A 115 9.32 5.50 4.76
C LEU A 115 10.08 5.78 6.05
N ASP A 116 9.64 6.76 6.83
CA ASP A 116 10.26 7.09 8.12
C ASP A 116 10.20 5.88 9.08
N ALA A 117 9.04 5.23 9.15
CA ALA A 117 8.86 4.05 10.00
C ALA A 117 9.74 2.89 9.54
N LEU A 118 9.79 2.64 8.24
CA LEU A 118 10.53 1.51 7.68
C LEU A 118 12.04 1.65 7.91
N ILE A 119 12.58 2.86 7.75
CA ILE A 119 14.01 3.14 7.94
C ILE A 119 14.45 2.85 9.38
N ASP A 120 13.56 2.94 10.36
CA ASP A 120 13.86 2.57 11.75
C ASP A 120 14.11 1.06 11.94
N PHE A 121 13.70 0.23 10.97
CA PHE A 121 13.87 -1.23 11.04
C PHE A 121 15.14 -1.74 10.36
N GLY A 122 15.84 -0.91 9.63
CA GLY A 122 17.06 -1.31 8.95
C GLY A 122 17.36 -0.47 7.71
N ARG A 123 18.28 -0.98 6.88
CA ARG A 123 18.73 -0.28 5.68
C ARG A 123 18.48 -1.14 4.44
N PRO A 124 17.32 -1.00 3.81
CA PRO A 124 17.08 -1.68 2.53
C PRO A 124 17.99 -1.13 1.43
N SER A 125 18.23 -1.95 0.41
CA SER A 125 19.01 -1.52 -0.76
C SER A 125 18.22 -0.56 -1.63
N ALA A 126 16.89 -0.70 -1.66
CA ALA A 126 15.95 0.18 -2.36
C ALA A 126 14.56 -0.02 -1.79
N ILE A 127 13.72 0.99 -1.98
CA ILE A 127 12.28 0.90 -1.68
C ILE A 127 11.54 1.26 -2.95
N GLN A 128 10.63 0.39 -3.36
CA GLN A 128 9.71 0.63 -4.46
C GLN A 128 8.31 0.76 -3.89
N LEU A 129 7.45 1.54 -4.52
CA LEU A 129 6.10 1.80 -4.05
C LEU A 129 5.07 1.16 -4.97
N VAL A 130 4.18 0.37 -4.38
CA VAL A 130 3.04 -0.27 -5.05
C VAL A 130 1.76 0.32 -4.48
N VAL A 131 0.87 0.81 -5.34
CA VAL A 131 -0.46 1.27 -4.93
C VAL A 131 -1.52 0.69 -5.84
N LEU A 132 -2.69 0.39 -5.28
CA LEU A 132 -3.81 -0.07 -6.08
C LEU A 132 -4.38 1.07 -6.91
N VAL A 133 -4.53 2.24 -6.29
CA VAL A 133 -5.08 3.44 -6.95
C VAL A 133 -4.21 4.65 -6.66
N ASP A 134 -3.89 5.40 -7.71
CA ASP A 134 -3.30 6.73 -7.59
C ASP A 134 -4.38 7.75 -7.98
N ARG A 135 -4.80 8.56 -7.02
CA ARG A 135 -5.87 9.55 -7.23
C ARG A 135 -5.38 10.96 -7.54
N GLY A 136 -4.07 11.17 -7.56
CA GLY A 136 -3.49 12.50 -7.78
C GLY A 136 -3.49 13.37 -6.52
N HIS A 137 -3.35 14.67 -6.69
CA HIS A 137 -3.31 15.70 -5.64
C HIS A 137 -2.10 15.58 -4.71
N ARG A 138 -0.94 15.31 -5.29
CA ARG A 138 0.30 15.19 -4.53
C ARG A 138 0.69 16.50 -3.84
N GLU A 139 1.12 16.44 -2.59
CA GLU A 139 1.74 17.54 -1.85
C GLU A 139 3.24 17.31 -1.67
N LEU A 140 3.70 16.07 -1.80
CA LEU A 140 5.10 15.68 -1.71
C LEU A 140 5.54 15.04 -3.02
N PRO A 141 6.85 15.13 -3.38
CA PRO A 141 7.36 14.58 -4.64
C PRO A 141 7.52 13.05 -4.57
N ILE A 142 6.41 12.37 -4.43
CA ILE A 142 6.33 10.91 -4.32
C ILE A 142 5.59 10.36 -5.53
N LYS A 143 6.15 9.32 -6.12
CA LYS A 143 5.58 8.64 -7.28
C LYS A 143 5.60 7.14 -7.02
N ALA A 144 4.52 6.45 -7.37
CA ALA A 144 4.48 5.00 -7.29
C ALA A 144 5.23 4.37 -8.45
N ASP A 145 5.91 3.26 -8.17
CA ASP A 145 6.59 2.45 -9.19
C ASP A 145 5.61 1.53 -9.91
N TYR A 146 4.59 1.06 -9.19
CA TYR A 146 3.53 0.20 -9.74
C TYR A 146 2.19 0.76 -9.34
N VAL A 147 1.33 1.00 -10.31
CA VAL A 147 0.01 1.59 -10.11
C VAL A 147 -1.04 0.67 -10.72
N GLY A 148 -2.04 0.30 -9.91
CA GLY A 148 -3.15 -0.48 -10.43
C GLY A 148 -4.03 0.33 -11.36
N LYS A 149 -4.46 1.49 -10.91
CA LYS A 149 -5.29 2.40 -11.70
C LYS A 149 -4.96 3.84 -11.36
N ASN A 150 -4.71 4.64 -12.39
CA ASN A 150 -4.67 6.09 -12.26
C ASN A 150 -6.10 6.61 -12.37
N LEU A 151 -6.59 7.21 -11.30
CA LEU A 151 -7.97 7.71 -11.22
C LEU A 151 -7.95 9.21 -10.94
N PRO A 152 -8.09 10.06 -11.97
CA PRO A 152 -8.20 11.49 -11.73
C PRO A 152 -9.44 11.80 -10.89
N THR A 153 -9.26 12.59 -9.85
CA THR A 153 -10.34 12.94 -8.93
C THR A 153 -10.36 14.46 -8.69
N ALA A 154 -11.51 14.96 -8.26
CA ALA A 154 -11.61 16.31 -7.73
C ALA A 154 -11.15 16.33 -6.26
N PRO A 155 -10.67 17.49 -5.73
CA PRO A 155 -10.18 17.54 -4.35
C PRO A 155 -11.21 17.11 -3.30
N GLU A 156 -12.48 17.40 -3.54
CA GLU A 156 -13.59 17.05 -2.64
C GLU A 156 -14.03 15.59 -2.72
N GLN A 157 -13.62 14.88 -3.76
CA GLN A 157 -13.93 13.46 -3.90
C GLN A 157 -12.99 12.62 -3.04
N SER A 158 -13.42 11.43 -2.66
CA SER A 158 -12.57 10.46 -1.99
C SER A 158 -12.65 9.11 -2.69
N VAL A 159 -11.58 8.32 -2.54
CA VAL A 159 -11.50 6.97 -3.07
C VAL A 159 -11.46 6.00 -1.90
N GLN A 160 -12.36 5.03 -1.90
CA GLN A 160 -12.36 3.99 -0.89
C GLN A 160 -12.10 2.63 -1.52
N VAL A 161 -11.09 1.96 -1.00
CA VAL A 161 -10.81 0.57 -1.34
C VAL A 161 -11.44 -0.30 -0.27
N ARG A 162 -12.27 -1.23 -0.71
CA ARG A 162 -12.88 -2.25 0.16
C ARG A 162 -12.33 -3.59 -0.24
N LEU A 163 -11.92 -4.37 0.75
CA LEU A 163 -11.32 -5.68 0.51
C LEU A 163 -12.04 -6.73 1.37
N GLN A 164 -12.18 -7.93 0.81
CA GLN A 164 -12.90 -9.04 1.45
C GLN A 164 -12.40 -9.28 2.88
N GLU A 165 -11.11 -9.15 3.13
CA GLU A 165 -10.50 -9.44 4.42
C GLU A 165 -10.95 -8.51 5.55
N SER A 166 -11.29 -7.26 5.24
CA SER A 166 -11.70 -6.27 6.27
C SER A 166 -13.08 -5.67 6.03
N ASP A 167 -13.59 -5.73 4.81
CA ASP A 167 -14.82 -5.02 4.42
C ASP A 167 -15.90 -5.96 3.86
N GLN A 168 -15.62 -7.25 3.79
CA GLN A 168 -16.52 -8.31 3.29
C GLN A 168 -16.88 -8.16 1.82
N ASN A 169 -16.13 -7.36 1.07
CA ASN A 169 -16.35 -7.13 -0.35
C ASN A 169 -15.06 -6.64 -1.00
N ASP A 170 -14.92 -6.92 -2.29
CA ASP A 170 -13.80 -6.40 -3.09
C ASP A 170 -14.34 -5.37 -4.07
N GLU A 171 -14.04 -4.10 -3.83
CA GLU A 171 -14.39 -3.03 -4.75
C GLU A 171 -13.58 -1.76 -4.47
N VAL A 172 -13.47 -0.91 -5.46
CA VAL A 172 -13.00 0.46 -5.30
C VAL A 172 -14.15 1.38 -5.69
N VAL A 173 -14.51 2.27 -4.79
CA VAL A 173 -15.61 3.23 -5.02
C VAL A 173 -15.09 4.66 -4.97
N LEU A 174 -15.71 5.51 -5.79
CA LEU A 174 -15.49 6.94 -5.77
C LEU A 174 -16.65 7.59 -5.01
N GLU A 175 -16.32 8.29 -3.93
CA GLU A 175 -17.31 9.02 -3.17
C GLU A 175 -17.27 10.49 -3.56
N GLU A 176 -18.44 11.04 -3.88
CA GLU A 176 -18.56 12.48 -4.04
C GLU A 176 -18.42 13.13 -2.68
N GLY A 177 -17.78 14.31 -2.65
CA GLY A 177 -17.62 15.05 -1.42
C GLY A 177 -18.98 15.37 -0.83
N GLY A 178 -19.27 14.82 0.32
CA GLY A 178 -20.42 15.25 1.08
C GLY A 178 -20.28 16.72 1.41
N ALA A 179 -21.37 17.47 1.29
CA ALA A 179 -21.40 18.81 1.88
C ALA A 179 -21.11 18.65 3.37
N ALA A 180 -19.96 19.15 3.76
CA ALA A 180 -19.57 19.15 5.17
C ALA A 180 -20.56 19.97 5.98
#